data_827ae7d2d86e0d328f367be74821c637
#
_entry.id   827ae7d2d86e0d328f367be74821c637
#
_cell.length_a   1.000
_cell.length_b   1.000
_cell.length_c   1.000
_cell.angle_alpha   90.00
_cell.angle_beta   90.00
_cell.angle_gamma   90.00
#
_symmetry.space_group_name_H-M   'P 1'
#
loop_
_entity.id
_entity.type
_entity.pdbx_description
1 polymer ?
#
loop_
_entity_poly.entity_id
_entity_poly.type
_entity_poly.pdbx_seq_one_letter_code
_entity_poly.pdbx_strand_id
1 'polypeptide(L)'
;MNIKFININANRRSYTHHYGRLRDQFYSMLKQEEPLDKWLCGHKLGGSYADKLKVAKPDEFDLVMHLTFPENDKIIVRKDKNNAGHVILDMTNVLKVLHKQRHNKVAFVHLKSIVSRQNFLLENKLQDLINGAVTRALNRMNNQIEVDGKMTPLGYRRCGPAHTLFINDGNMKYSVDFVPAIRLRAEQNVLAQEHLKYFRNISHWNAIPKPSKGSQDANVSFRTSYDEAECAMLKGRYKLKDVIRFMKKFRDSKQNISTLKSYYIKTLLLWQIDARPKNYWKTKQLNEILIDMFRELENCLAPNGKNGELLYFWDSKLNLFSDLTIHQRNDMLNCISAEIAKLTAGANNLTDAIRQDITNSLTNRLERSVEDKEESE
;
A
#
# COMPACT_ATOMS: atom_id res chain seq x y z
N MET A 1 16.82 -22.47 0.90
CA MET A 1 16.96 -21.02 1.18
C MET A 1 16.63 -20.80 2.65
N ASN A 2 17.57 -20.34 3.42
CA ASN A 2 17.61 -20.47 4.87
C ASN A 2 16.55 -19.60 5.55
N ILE A 3 15.84 -20.10 6.59
CA ILE A 3 14.94 -19.36 7.50
C ILE A 3 15.61 -18.07 8.03
N LYS A 4 16.94 -18.04 8.17
CA LYS A 4 17.73 -16.84 8.45
C LYS A 4 17.51 -15.68 7.45
N PHE A 5 17.04 -15.95 6.22
CA PHE A 5 16.84 -14.93 5.18
C PHE A 5 15.55 -14.13 5.32
N ILE A 6 14.52 -14.69 5.96
CA ILE A 6 13.22 -13.99 6.14
C ILE A 6 12.76 -14.19 7.60
N ASN A 7 13.59 -13.83 8.57
CA ASN A 7 13.17 -13.86 9.97
C ASN A 7 12.49 -12.54 10.35
N ILE A 8 11.18 -12.50 10.14
CA ILE A 8 10.31 -11.40 10.60
C ILE A 8 9.83 -11.59 12.04
N ASN A 9 10.09 -12.74 12.65
CA ASN A 9 9.50 -13.12 13.93
C ASN A 9 10.29 -12.63 15.15
N ALA A 10 11.58 -12.27 14.99
CA ALA A 10 12.33 -11.67 16.07
C ALA A 10 11.66 -10.35 16.50
N ASN A 11 11.15 -10.32 17.73
CA ASN A 11 10.49 -9.17 18.35
C ASN A 11 9.14 -8.74 17.70
N ARG A 12 8.55 -9.54 16.80
CA ARG A 12 7.30 -9.19 16.13
C ARG A 12 6.18 -8.86 17.11
N ARG A 13 6.00 -9.67 18.15
CA ARG A 13 4.96 -9.46 19.18
C ARG A 13 5.13 -8.10 19.88
N SER A 14 6.35 -7.78 20.28
CA SER A 14 6.66 -6.50 20.94
C SER A 14 6.38 -5.29 20.04
N TYR A 15 6.85 -5.32 18.77
CA TYR A 15 6.58 -4.25 17.81
C TYR A 15 5.08 -4.11 17.51
N THR A 16 4.36 -5.22 17.35
CA THR A 16 2.91 -5.20 17.05
C THR A 16 2.12 -4.69 18.25
N HIS A 17 2.49 -5.07 19.46
CA HIS A 17 1.87 -4.58 20.70
C HIS A 17 2.07 -3.06 20.84
N HIS A 18 3.30 -2.59 20.72
CA HIS A 18 3.64 -1.18 20.82
C HIS A 18 2.95 -0.33 19.73
N TYR A 19 2.96 -0.82 18.48
CA TYR A 19 2.21 -0.22 17.38
C TYR A 19 0.71 -0.17 17.67
N GLY A 20 0.13 -1.22 18.24
CA GLY A 20 -1.29 -1.24 18.63
C GLY A 20 -1.63 -0.13 19.60
N ARG A 21 -0.82 0.03 20.66
CA ARG A 21 -0.99 1.11 21.67
C ARG A 21 -0.85 2.51 21.04
N LEU A 22 0.17 2.71 20.18
CA LEU A 22 0.33 3.97 19.45
C LEU A 22 -0.89 4.27 18.58
N ARG A 23 -1.29 3.31 17.74
CA ARG A 23 -2.45 3.46 16.85
C ARG A 23 -3.69 3.89 17.63
N ASP A 24 -4.01 3.17 18.70
CA ASP A 24 -5.28 3.39 19.43
C ASP A 24 -5.28 4.74 20.16
N GLN A 25 -4.20 5.12 20.82
CA GLN A 25 -4.08 6.41 21.48
C GLN A 25 -4.13 7.56 20.48
N PHE A 26 -3.31 7.51 19.44
CA PHE A 26 -3.26 8.57 18.43
C PHE A 26 -4.58 8.71 17.66
N TYR A 27 -5.18 7.59 17.24
CA TYR A 27 -6.47 7.62 16.56
C TYR A 27 -7.58 8.19 17.46
N SER A 28 -7.61 7.83 18.73
CA SER A 28 -8.55 8.38 19.71
C SER A 28 -8.40 9.90 19.85
N MET A 29 -7.18 10.42 19.87
CA MET A 29 -6.92 11.86 19.93
C MET A 29 -7.35 12.57 18.64
N LEU A 30 -7.07 11.99 17.47
CA LEU A 30 -7.54 12.54 16.19
C LEU A 30 -9.08 12.61 16.11
N LYS A 31 -9.78 11.65 16.71
CA LYS A 31 -11.24 11.63 16.81
C LYS A 31 -11.82 12.73 17.70
N GLN A 32 -10.99 13.47 18.42
CA GLN A 32 -11.39 14.64 19.22
C GLN A 32 -11.13 15.96 18.49
N GLU A 33 -10.49 15.93 17.32
CA GLU A 33 -10.16 17.10 16.53
C GLU A 33 -11.21 17.38 15.45
N GLU A 34 -11.84 18.55 15.50
CA GLU A 34 -12.76 18.99 14.46
C GLU A 34 -11.98 19.34 13.16
N PRO A 35 -12.46 18.93 11.98
CA PRO A 35 -13.68 18.14 11.70
C PRO A 35 -13.45 16.61 11.64
N LEU A 36 -12.27 16.11 12.02
CA LEU A 36 -11.94 14.69 11.95
C LEU A 36 -12.80 13.84 12.89
N ASP A 37 -13.34 14.40 13.96
CA ASP A 37 -14.31 13.77 14.87
C ASP A 37 -15.51 13.17 14.10
N LYS A 38 -15.95 13.86 13.03
CA LYS A 38 -17.07 13.44 12.17
C LYS A 38 -16.62 12.69 10.92
N TRP A 39 -15.43 13.02 10.37
CA TRP A 39 -14.99 12.48 9.09
C TRP A 39 -14.23 11.15 9.21
N LEU A 40 -13.50 10.93 10.29
CA LEU A 40 -12.82 9.66 10.50
C LEU A 40 -13.84 8.54 10.76
N CYS A 41 -13.90 7.54 9.88
CA CYS A 41 -14.85 6.42 9.96
C CYS A 41 -14.20 5.07 10.20
N GLY A 42 -12.90 5.06 10.52
CA GLY A 42 -12.14 3.86 10.81
C GLY A 42 -10.72 3.93 10.25
N HIS A 43 -10.01 2.85 10.45
CA HIS A 43 -8.66 2.68 9.93
C HIS A 43 -8.42 1.23 9.52
N LYS A 44 -7.42 1.01 8.69
CA LYS A 44 -7.01 -0.32 8.24
C LYS A 44 -5.49 -0.37 8.13
N LEU A 45 -4.90 -1.42 8.66
CA LEU A 45 -3.49 -1.71 8.41
C LEU A 45 -3.33 -2.00 6.92
N GLY A 46 -2.40 -1.31 6.28
CA GLY A 46 -2.09 -1.40 4.85
C GLY A 46 -0.69 -1.92 4.59
N GLY A 47 -0.24 -1.69 3.36
CA GLY A 47 1.12 -1.93 2.94
C GLY A 47 1.59 -3.39 3.02
N SER A 48 2.89 -3.56 3.05
CA SER A 48 3.50 -4.89 3.00
C SER A 48 3.28 -5.72 4.26
N TYR A 49 3.00 -5.06 5.39
CA TYR A 49 2.73 -5.77 6.65
C TYR A 49 1.35 -6.44 6.63
N ALA A 50 0.30 -5.70 6.24
CA ALA A 50 -1.06 -6.23 6.11
C ALA A 50 -1.17 -7.36 5.08
N ASP A 51 -0.48 -7.20 3.94
CA ASP A 51 -0.47 -8.20 2.87
C ASP A 51 0.34 -9.47 3.24
N LYS A 52 0.99 -9.49 4.41
CA LYS A 52 1.97 -10.52 4.82
C LYS A 52 3.14 -10.62 3.83
N LEU A 53 3.61 -9.50 3.31
CA LEU A 53 4.70 -9.38 2.33
C LEU A 53 5.96 -8.69 2.89
N LYS A 54 6.01 -8.40 4.20
CA LYS A 54 7.21 -7.85 4.86
C LYS A 54 8.32 -8.89 4.87
N VAL A 55 9.54 -8.49 4.54
CA VAL A 55 10.71 -9.38 4.42
C VAL A 55 11.82 -9.07 5.41
N ALA A 56 11.65 -8.00 6.19
CA ALA A 56 12.55 -7.60 7.27
C ALA A 56 11.74 -7.46 8.58
N LYS A 57 12.42 -7.08 9.68
CA LYS A 57 11.76 -6.78 10.96
C LYS A 57 10.63 -5.75 10.77
N PRO A 58 9.64 -5.72 11.64
CA PRO A 58 8.48 -4.83 11.54
C PRO A 58 8.83 -3.40 12.00
N ASP A 59 9.67 -2.72 11.25
CA ASP A 59 10.18 -1.38 11.53
C ASP A 59 9.39 -0.26 10.81
N GLU A 60 8.33 -0.63 10.08
CA GLU A 60 7.47 0.30 9.34
C GLU A 60 6.06 -0.28 9.25
N PHE A 61 5.07 0.51 9.60
CA PHE A 61 3.65 0.18 9.49
C PHE A 61 2.94 1.24 8.66
N ASP A 62 2.09 0.82 7.73
CA ASP A 62 1.22 1.70 6.96
C ASP A 62 -0.20 1.60 7.53
N LEU A 63 -0.77 2.70 8.00
CA LEU A 63 -2.14 2.76 8.47
C LEU A 63 -2.97 3.69 7.60
N VAL A 64 -3.92 3.14 6.88
CA VAL A 64 -4.89 3.92 6.12
C VAL A 64 -5.96 4.43 7.08
N MET A 65 -6.10 5.75 7.19
CA MET A 65 -7.17 6.42 7.93
C MET A 65 -8.32 6.74 6.98
N HIS A 66 -9.44 6.09 7.15
CA HIS A 66 -10.61 6.28 6.29
C HIS A 66 -11.35 7.56 6.65
N LEU A 67 -11.53 8.41 5.66
CA LEU A 67 -12.33 9.62 5.73
C LEU A 67 -13.63 9.42 4.94
N THR A 68 -14.76 9.77 5.56
CA THR A 68 -16.05 9.80 4.90
C THR A 68 -16.71 11.15 5.22
N PHE A 69 -16.99 11.91 4.20
CA PHE A 69 -17.70 13.19 4.35
C PHE A 69 -19.21 12.96 4.50
N PRO A 70 -19.96 13.88 5.14
CA PRO A 70 -21.41 13.89 5.01
C PRO A 70 -21.81 13.90 3.55
N GLU A 71 -22.84 13.14 3.16
CA GLU A 71 -23.30 12.99 1.77
C GLU A 71 -22.22 12.45 0.80
N ASN A 72 -21.34 11.61 1.30
CA ASN A 72 -20.16 11.09 0.56
C ASN A 72 -20.55 10.34 -0.73
N ASP A 73 -21.74 9.73 -0.77
CA ASP A 73 -22.30 9.07 -1.94
C ASP A 73 -22.68 10.03 -3.07
N LYS A 74 -22.78 11.33 -2.79
CA LYS A 74 -23.05 12.39 -3.76
C LYS A 74 -21.80 12.94 -4.42
N ILE A 75 -20.60 12.50 -4.00
CA ILE A 75 -19.35 12.88 -4.66
C ILE A 75 -19.35 12.32 -6.08
N ILE A 76 -19.15 13.20 -7.07
CA ILE A 76 -18.98 12.78 -8.47
C ILE A 76 -17.48 12.55 -8.69
N VAL A 77 -17.12 11.30 -8.97
CA VAL A 77 -15.72 10.92 -9.23
C VAL A 77 -15.47 10.96 -10.73
N ARG A 78 -14.42 11.65 -11.15
CA ARG A 78 -14.00 11.75 -12.54
C ARG A 78 -12.55 11.30 -12.70
N LYS A 79 -12.22 10.57 -13.77
CA LYS A 79 -10.82 10.33 -14.12
C LYS A 79 -10.09 11.65 -14.34
N ASP A 80 -8.90 11.78 -13.76
CA ASP A 80 -8.02 12.87 -14.12
C ASP A 80 -7.41 12.59 -15.50
N LYS A 81 -7.72 13.45 -16.47
CA LYS A 81 -7.25 13.28 -17.86
C LYS A 81 -5.75 13.55 -18.01
N ASN A 82 -5.19 14.34 -17.11
CA ASN A 82 -3.79 14.76 -17.14
C ASN A 82 -2.89 13.86 -16.31
N ASN A 83 -3.46 13.10 -15.34
CA ASN A 83 -2.71 12.25 -14.42
C ASN A 83 -3.32 10.84 -14.36
N ALA A 84 -2.74 9.91 -15.10
CA ALA A 84 -3.17 8.52 -15.07
C ALA A 84 -3.07 7.92 -13.65
N GLY A 85 -4.02 7.07 -13.29
CA GLY A 85 -4.13 6.52 -11.93
C GLY A 85 -4.64 7.49 -10.88
N HIS A 86 -5.18 8.66 -11.30
CA HIS A 86 -5.73 9.67 -10.41
C HIS A 86 -7.18 10.03 -10.79
N VAL A 87 -7.85 10.65 -9.82
CA VAL A 87 -9.24 11.12 -9.95
C VAL A 87 -9.39 12.54 -9.41
N ILE A 88 -10.41 13.22 -9.90
CA ILE A 88 -10.90 14.49 -9.41
C ILE A 88 -12.21 14.23 -8.67
N LEU A 89 -12.36 14.80 -7.48
CA LEU A 89 -13.54 14.66 -6.64
C LEU A 89 -14.39 15.94 -6.73
N ASP A 90 -15.51 15.88 -7.45
CA ASP A 90 -16.44 16.99 -7.62
C ASP A 90 -17.47 16.96 -6.48
N MET A 91 -17.39 17.98 -5.62
CA MET A 91 -18.19 18.14 -4.40
C MET A 91 -19.48 18.94 -4.64
N THR A 92 -19.81 19.29 -5.89
CA THR A 92 -20.96 20.17 -6.20
C THR A 92 -22.26 19.67 -5.61
N ASN A 93 -22.57 18.37 -5.76
CA ASN A 93 -23.82 17.81 -5.25
C ASN A 93 -23.79 17.69 -3.72
N VAL A 94 -22.65 17.34 -3.13
CA VAL A 94 -22.45 17.30 -1.68
C VAL A 94 -22.77 18.68 -1.08
N LEU A 95 -22.13 19.73 -1.60
CA LEU A 95 -22.31 21.09 -1.10
C LEU A 95 -23.75 21.61 -1.29
N LYS A 96 -24.41 21.26 -2.41
CA LYS A 96 -25.84 21.61 -2.64
C LYS A 96 -26.76 21.00 -1.59
N VAL A 97 -26.52 19.75 -1.20
CA VAL A 97 -27.32 19.07 -0.18
C VAL A 97 -27.05 19.66 1.19
N LEU A 98 -25.77 19.75 1.57
CA LEU A 98 -25.35 20.26 2.89
C LEU A 98 -25.80 21.71 3.14
N HIS A 99 -25.82 22.56 2.11
CA HIS A 99 -26.31 23.95 2.20
C HIS A 99 -27.77 24.04 2.68
N LYS A 100 -28.59 23.06 2.34
CA LYS A 100 -30.00 22.97 2.75
C LYS A 100 -30.19 22.35 4.13
N GLN A 101 -29.19 21.68 4.67
CA GLN A 101 -29.26 20.95 5.94
C GLN A 101 -28.70 21.79 7.10
N ARG A 102 -29.58 22.42 7.91
CA ARG A 102 -29.19 23.29 9.03
C ARG A 102 -28.25 22.60 10.03
N HIS A 103 -28.50 21.30 10.30
CA HIS A 103 -27.70 20.50 11.24
C HIS A 103 -26.27 20.19 10.72
N ASN A 104 -26.03 20.30 9.43
CA ASN A 104 -24.73 20.09 8.78
C ASN A 104 -23.99 21.38 8.43
N LYS A 105 -24.39 22.54 8.99
CA LYS A 105 -23.78 23.85 8.71
C LYS A 105 -22.27 23.85 8.94
N VAL A 106 -21.81 23.28 10.03
CA VAL A 106 -20.36 23.18 10.36
C VAL A 106 -19.62 22.36 9.31
N ALA A 107 -20.14 21.17 8.96
CA ALA A 107 -19.56 20.35 7.90
C ALA A 107 -19.52 21.04 6.54
N PHE A 108 -20.59 21.80 6.20
CA PHE A 108 -20.62 22.62 4.98
C PHE A 108 -19.50 23.65 4.97
N VAL A 109 -19.29 24.39 6.07
CA VAL A 109 -18.23 25.40 6.18
C VAL A 109 -16.86 24.78 5.99
N HIS A 110 -16.57 23.68 6.69
CA HIS A 110 -15.28 22.98 6.55
C HIS A 110 -15.06 22.45 5.14
N LEU A 111 -16.06 21.80 4.53
CA LEU A 111 -15.92 21.30 3.15
C LEU A 111 -15.78 22.45 2.14
N LYS A 112 -16.51 23.56 2.34
CA LYS A 112 -16.40 24.71 1.46
C LYS A 112 -15.02 25.39 1.50
N SER A 113 -14.32 25.31 2.63
CA SER A 113 -12.97 25.88 2.78
C SER A 113 -11.87 25.07 2.07
N ILE A 114 -12.14 23.82 1.73
CA ILE A 114 -11.16 22.90 1.10
C ILE A 114 -11.51 22.52 -0.34
N VAL A 115 -12.43 23.23 -0.98
CA VAL A 115 -12.76 23.04 -2.40
C VAL A 115 -12.35 24.26 -3.24
N SER A 116 -12.16 24.05 -4.54
CA SER A 116 -11.92 25.11 -5.51
C SER A 116 -13.20 25.94 -5.77
N ARG A 117 -13.07 27.01 -6.57
CA ARG A 117 -14.24 27.81 -7.05
C ARG A 117 -15.22 26.92 -7.83
N GLN A 118 -14.75 25.91 -8.54
CA GLN A 118 -15.55 24.92 -9.28
C GLN A 118 -16.09 23.79 -8.41
N ASN A 119 -15.91 23.86 -7.08
CA ASN A 119 -16.26 22.82 -6.11
C ASN A 119 -15.49 21.49 -6.24
N PHE A 120 -14.32 21.48 -6.86
CA PHE A 120 -13.42 20.32 -6.79
C PHE A 120 -12.69 20.31 -5.45
N LEU A 121 -12.60 19.13 -4.82
CA LEU A 121 -11.84 18.98 -3.59
C LEU A 121 -10.37 19.28 -3.85
N LEU A 122 -9.74 20.05 -2.95
CA LEU A 122 -8.34 20.44 -3.04
C LEU A 122 -7.48 19.55 -2.14
N GLU A 123 -6.55 18.82 -2.76
CA GLU A 123 -5.66 17.89 -2.06
C GLU A 123 -4.82 18.59 -0.99
N ASN A 124 -4.17 19.69 -1.36
CA ASN A 124 -3.31 20.45 -0.45
C ASN A 124 -4.10 21.04 0.74
N LYS A 125 -5.29 21.57 0.50
CA LYS A 125 -6.15 22.12 1.58
C LYS A 125 -6.64 21.05 2.55
N LEU A 126 -7.01 19.87 2.02
CA LEU A 126 -7.35 18.73 2.86
C LEU A 126 -6.16 18.29 3.70
N GLN A 127 -4.98 18.21 3.10
CA GLN A 127 -3.74 17.84 3.80
C GLN A 127 -3.35 18.88 4.87
N ASP A 128 -3.53 20.17 4.60
CA ASP A 128 -3.24 21.23 5.57
C ASP A 128 -4.20 21.16 6.77
N LEU A 129 -5.48 20.90 6.53
CA LEU A 129 -6.49 20.69 7.57
C LEU A 129 -6.12 19.48 8.45
N ILE A 130 -5.76 18.35 7.84
CA ILE A 130 -5.36 17.15 8.57
C ILE A 130 -4.06 17.39 9.33
N ASN A 131 -3.08 18.07 8.73
CA ASN A 131 -1.84 18.42 9.40
C ASN A 131 -2.07 19.26 10.66
N GLY A 132 -2.99 20.22 10.60
CA GLY A 132 -3.39 21.01 11.77
C GLY A 132 -3.99 20.14 12.89
N ALA A 133 -4.88 19.21 12.52
CA ALA A 133 -5.48 18.28 13.49
C ALA A 133 -4.44 17.33 14.10
N VAL A 134 -3.53 16.77 13.29
CA VAL A 134 -2.42 15.93 13.76
C VAL A 134 -1.55 16.68 14.75
N THR A 135 -1.17 17.92 14.44
CA THR A 135 -0.34 18.75 15.32
C THR A 135 -1.04 19.01 16.67
N ARG A 136 -2.33 19.35 16.65
CA ARG A 136 -3.10 19.55 17.89
C ARG A 136 -3.22 18.27 18.70
N ALA A 137 -3.51 17.14 18.06
CA ALA A 137 -3.58 15.83 18.72
C ALA A 137 -2.25 15.47 19.39
N LEU A 138 -1.13 15.64 18.70
CA LEU A 138 0.20 15.38 19.25
C LEU A 138 0.55 16.30 20.42
N ASN A 139 0.20 17.59 20.33
CA ASN A 139 0.41 18.53 21.43
C ASN A 139 -0.39 18.14 22.70
N ARG A 140 -1.65 17.69 22.53
CA ARG A 140 -2.45 17.17 23.66
C ARG A 140 -1.86 15.91 24.29
N MET A 141 -1.14 15.11 23.50
CA MET A 141 -0.40 13.92 23.97
C MET A 141 0.99 14.26 24.50
N ASN A 142 1.39 15.55 24.57
CA ASN A 142 2.75 15.99 24.89
C ASN A 142 3.81 15.32 24.00
N ASN A 143 3.48 14.98 22.75
CA ASN A 143 4.30 14.22 21.82
C ASN A 143 4.81 12.90 22.42
N GLN A 144 3.99 12.21 23.19
CA GLN A 144 4.32 10.94 23.84
C GLN A 144 3.13 9.98 23.80
N ILE A 145 3.42 8.69 23.90
CA ILE A 145 2.43 7.64 24.17
C ILE A 145 2.81 6.84 25.39
N GLU A 146 1.83 6.29 26.05
CA GLU A 146 2.02 5.34 27.15
C GLU A 146 1.93 3.91 26.64
N VAL A 147 2.97 3.13 26.90
CA VAL A 147 3.00 1.70 26.60
C VAL A 147 3.51 0.97 27.85
N ASP A 148 2.66 0.13 28.44
CA ASP A 148 2.97 -0.69 29.62
C ASP A 148 3.54 0.14 30.80
N GLY A 149 2.96 1.31 31.07
CA GLY A 149 3.36 2.24 32.13
C GLY A 149 4.59 3.10 31.80
N LYS A 150 5.16 2.97 30.59
CA LYS A 150 6.31 3.76 30.15
C LYS A 150 5.88 4.80 29.11
N MET A 151 6.30 6.05 29.33
CA MET A 151 6.12 7.11 28.34
C MET A 151 7.17 7.02 27.25
N THR A 152 6.72 6.97 25.99
CA THR A 152 7.59 6.87 24.79
C THR A 152 7.43 8.12 23.94
N PRO A 153 8.52 8.85 23.64
CA PRO A 153 8.46 10.06 22.82
C PRO A 153 8.15 9.75 21.37
N LEU A 154 7.42 10.65 20.71
CA LEU A 154 7.05 10.59 19.31
C LEU A 154 7.74 11.70 18.51
N GLY A 155 8.43 11.32 17.43
CA GLY A 155 8.81 12.25 16.38
C GLY A 155 7.70 12.32 15.32
N TYR A 156 7.52 13.48 14.70
CA TYR A 156 6.54 13.67 13.63
C TYR A 156 7.14 14.32 12.40
N ARG A 157 6.75 13.83 11.21
CA ARG A 157 7.04 14.48 9.93
C ARG A 157 5.98 14.11 8.89
N ARG A 158 5.58 15.09 8.07
CA ARG A 158 4.78 14.80 6.87
C ARG A 158 5.67 14.22 5.77
N CYS A 159 5.32 13.03 5.27
CA CYS A 159 6.05 12.30 4.24
C CYS A 159 5.12 12.02 3.05
N GLY A 160 5.10 12.93 2.06
CA GLY A 160 4.16 12.83 0.94
C GLY A 160 2.70 12.88 1.42
N PRO A 161 1.88 11.84 1.16
CA PRO A 161 0.50 11.77 1.64
C PRO A 161 0.41 11.35 3.10
N ALA A 162 1.47 10.82 3.71
CA ALA A 162 1.47 10.26 5.05
C ALA A 162 1.84 11.29 6.11
N HIS A 163 1.24 11.13 7.29
CA HIS A 163 1.65 11.74 8.55
C HIS A 163 2.44 10.69 9.32
N THR A 164 3.76 10.75 9.25
CA THR A 164 4.66 9.72 9.79
C THR A 164 5.03 10.02 11.23
N LEU A 165 4.73 9.09 12.12
CA LEU A 165 5.21 9.09 13.50
C LEU A 165 6.43 8.18 13.63
N PHE A 166 7.47 8.69 14.26
CA PHE A 166 8.73 7.98 14.52
C PHE A 166 8.83 7.63 15.99
N ILE A 167 9.12 6.38 16.26
CA ILE A 167 9.36 5.86 17.61
C ILE A 167 10.82 5.44 17.70
N ASN A 168 11.49 5.94 18.73
CA ASN A 168 12.85 5.56 19.08
C ASN A 168 13.02 5.63 20.60
N ASP A 169 12.86 4.50 21.28
CA ASP A 169 13.00 4.38 22.74
C ASP A 169 14.31 3.67 23.17
N GLY A 170 15.28 3.57 22.26
CA GLY A 170 16.56 2.89 22.45
C GLY A 170 16.51 1.40 22.11
N ASN A 171 15.51 0.68 22.60
CA ASN A 171 15.33 -0.76 22.34
C ASN A 171 14.48 -1.04 21.09
N MET A 172 13.60 -0.12 20.77
CA MET A 172 12.63 -0.25 19.70
C MET A 172 12.66 0.98 18.78
N LYS A 173 12.90 0.74 17.50
CA LYS A 173 12.92 1.79 16.48
C LYS A 173 12.04 1.39 15.32
N TYR A 174 10.97 2.17 15.06
CA TYR A 174 10.07 1.96 13.93
C TYR A 174 9.31 3.26 13.58
N SER A 175 8.62 3.24 12.45
CA SER A 175 7.74 4.33 12.03
C SER A 175 6.34 3.83 11.70
N VAL A 176 5.37 4.74 11.80
CA VAL A 176 3.99 4.48 11.37
C VAL A 176 3.56 5.60 10.44
N ASP A 177 3.20 5.22 9.22
CA ASP A 177 2.64 6.10 8.21
C ASP A 177 1.11 6.12 8.34
N PHE A 178 0.57 7.20 8.87
CA PHE A 178 -0.87 7.46 8.91
C PHE A 178 -1.28 8.13 7.60
N VAL A 179 -1.89 7.37 6.70
CA VAL A 179 -2.27 7.83 5.36
C VAL A 179 -3.76 8.16 5.33
N PRO A 180 -4.15 9.43 5.25
CA PRO A 180 -5.55 9.77 5.06
C PRO A 180 -6.03 9.30 3.69
N ALA A 181 -7.24 8.76 3.63
CA ALA A 181 -7.83 8.23 2.41
C ALA A 181 -9.34 8.46 2.40
N ILE A 182 -9.85 9.12 1.39
CA ILE A 182 -11.29 9.33 1.21
C ILE A 182 -11.89 8.00 0.76
N ARG A 183 -12.75 7.42 1.59
CA ARG A 183 -13.39 6.14 1.34
C ARG A 183 -14.60 6.33 0.43
N LEU A 184 -14.55 5.79 -0.77
CA LEU A 184 -15.59 5.89 -1.80
C LEU A 184 -16.25 4.53 -1.99
N ARG A 185 -17.56 4.53 -2.36
CA ARG A 185 -18.28 3.30 -2.66
C ARG A 185 -17.79 2.67 -3.95
N ALA A 186 -17.93 1.35 -4.08
CA ALA A 186 -17.54 0.61 -5.28
C ALA A 186 -18.19 1.16 -6.56
N GLU A 187 -19.44 1.62 -6.47
CA GLU A 187 -20.21 2.19 -7.58
C GLU A 187 -19.64 3.52 -8.10
N GLN A 188 -18.91 4.24 -7.24
CA GLN A 188 -18.24 5.51 -7.60
C GLN A 188 -16.86 5.28 -8.29
N ASN A 189 -16.52 4.02 -8.63
CA ASN A 189 -15.27 3.74 -9.31
C ASN A 189 -15.23 4.33 -10.74
N VAL A 190 -14.00 4.45 -11.25
CA VAL A 190 -13.73 4.92 -12.61
C VAL A 190 -12.95 3.88 -13.43
N LEU A 191 -13.06 2.62 -13.04
CA LEU A 191 -12.33 1.51 -13.64
C LEU A 191 -12.80 1.22 -15.06
N ALA A 192 -11.90 0.65 -15.84
CA ALA A 192 -12.26 0.04 -17.11
C ALA A 192 -13.06 -1.26 -16.88
N GLN A 193 -13.89 -1.63 -17.86
CA GLN A 193 -14.85 -2.75 -17.76
C GLN A 193 -14.16 -4.07 -17.38
N GLU A 194 -12.97 -4.31 -17.91
CA GLU A 194 -12.16 -5.52 -17.64
C GLU A 194 -11.75 -5.65 -16.17
N HIS A 195 -11.64 -4.56 -15.43
CA HIS A 195 -11.26 -4.56 -14.01
C HIS A 195 -12.44 -4.72 -13.05
N LEU A 196 -13.68 -4.50 -13.49
CA LEU A 196 -14.88 -4.61 -12.65
C LEU A 196 -15.07 -6.01 -12.07
N LYS A 197 -14.58 -7.06 -12.75
CA LYS A 197 -14.60 -8.45 -12.23
C LYS A 197 -13.93 -8.60 -10.86
N TYR A 198 -12.97 -7.74 -10.52
CA TYR A 198 -12.26 -7.74 -9.23
C TYR A 198 -13.00 -6.99 -8.14
N PHE A 199 -14.08 -6.27 -8.49
CA PHE A 199 -14.90 -5.47 -7.59
C PHE A 199 -16.20 -6.17 -7.14
N ARG A 200 -16.48 -7.39 -7.58
CA ARG A 200 -17.78 -8.08 -7.29
C ARG A 200 -18.13 -8.16 -5.81
N ASN A 201 -17.11 -8.27 -4.93
CA ASN A 201 -17.28 -8.41 -3.48
C ASN A 201 -16.55 -7.28 -2.72
N ILE A 202 -16.25 -6.18 -3.40
CA ILE A 202 -15.58 -5.02 -2.81
C ILE A 202 -16.62 -3.92 -2.67
N SER A 203 -16.80 -3.42 -1.46
CA SER A 203 -17.78 -2.37 -1.18
C SER A 203 -17.21 -0.96 -1.33
N HIS A 204 -15.89 -0.81 -1.21
CA HIS A 204 -15.23 0.48 -1.18
C HIS A 204 -13.85 0.45 -1.83
N TRP A 205 -13.39 1.62 -2.21
CA TRP A 205 -12.02 1.93 -2.61
C TRP A 205 -11.60 3.29 -2.05
N ASN A 206 -10.36 3.70 -2.22
CA ASN A 206 -9.84 4.90 -1.58
C ASN A 206 -9.26 5.89 -2.59
N ALA A 207 -9.53 7.18 -2.38
CA ALA A 207 -8.83 8.28 -3.03
C ALA A 207 -7.85 8.91 -2.03
N ILE A 208 -6.55 8.85 -2.34
CA ILE A 208 -5.47 9.30 -1.45
C ILE A 208 -5.04 10.72 -1.86
N PRO A 209 -4.97 11.68 -0.93
CA PRO A 209 -4.47 13.03 -1.18
C PRO A 209 -2.95 13.00 -1.36
N LYS A 210 -2.50 12.59 -2.53
CA LYS A 210 -1.09 12.54 -2.93
C LYS A 210 -0.86 13.50 -4.07
N PRO A 211 0.00 14.54 -3.89
CA PRO A 211 0.27 15.51 -4.93
C PRO A 211 0.82 14.83 -6.20
N SER A 212 0.30 15.24 -7.35
CA SER A 212 0.83 14.84 -8.64
C SER A 212 2.11 15.62 -8.94
N LYS A 213 3.09 14.97 -9.54
CA LYS A 213 4.32 15.64 -9.98
C LYS A 213 4.04 16.37 -11.32
N GLY A 214 4.27 17.67 -11.37
CA GLY A 214 4.43 18.41 -12.63
C GLY A 214 3.20 19.02 -13.28
N SER A 215 2.02 19.03 -12.65
CA SER A 215 0.80 19.67 -13.20
C SER A 215 0.47 20.98 -12.46
N GLN A 216 0.10 22.03 -13.20
CA GLN A 216 -0.41 23.29 -12.60
C GLN A 216 -1.75 23.06 -11.87
N ASP A 217 -2.53 22.05 -12.26
CA ASP A 217 -3.80 21.64 -11.63
C ASP A 217 -3.61 20.50 -10.59
N ALA A 218 -2.38 20.33 -10.09
CA ALA A 218 -2.01 19.21 -9.21
C ALA A 218 -2.85 19.09 -7.95
N ASN A 219 -3.37 20.22 -7.44
CA ASN A 219 -4.07 20.27 -6.14
C ASN A 219 -5.49 19.67 -6.15
N VAL A 220 -6.07 19.34 -7.31
CA VAL A 220 -7.40 18.70 -7.41
C VAL A 220 -7.32 17.20 -7.65
N SER A 221 -6.10 16.65 -7.76
CA SER A 221 -5.84 15.29 -8.20
C SER A 221 -5.58 14.37 -7.01
N PHE A 222 -6.33 13.26 -6.93
CA PHE A 222 -6.23 12.26 -5.86
C PHE A 222 -5.82 10.92 -6.46
N ARG A 223 -4.82 10.26 -5.86
CA ARG A 223 -4.39 8.95 -6.32
C ARG A 223 -5.41 7.88 -5.96
N THR A 224 -5.77 7.03 -6.93
CA THR A 224 -6.62 5.88 -6.68
C THR A 224 -5.87 4.79 -5.91
N SER A 225 -6.56 4.14 -4.96
CA SER A 225 -6.05 2.96 -4.24
C SER A 225 -7.15 1.92 -4.12
N TYR A 226 -6.86 0.74 -4.66
CA TYR A 226 -7.77 -0.41 -4.72
C TYR A 226 -7.24 -1.55 -3.84
N ASP A 227 -6.71 -1.20 -2.68
CA ASP A 227 -6.04 -2.13 -1.76
C ASP A 227 -6.90 -3.32 -1.34
N GLU A 228 -8.21 -3.12 -1.15
CA GLU A 228 -9.12 -4.23 -0.81
C GLU A 228 -9.23 -5.24 -1.95
N ALA A 229 -9.33 -4.77 -3.20
CA ALA A 229 -9.36 -5.63 -4.38
C ALA A 229 -8.02 -6.36 -4.57
N GLU A 230 -6.90 -5.65 -4.40
CA GLU A 230 -5.55 -6.25 -4.47
C GLU A 230 -5.35 -7.33 -3.40
N CYS A 231 -5.78 -7.08 -2.15
CA CYS A 231 -5.75 -8.08 -1.08
C CYS A 231 -6.60 -9.32 -1.44
N ALA A 232 -7.81 -9.10 -2.00
CA ALA A 232 -8.68 -10.18 -2.44
C ALA A 232 -8.05 -11.00 -3.59
N MET A 233 -7.36 -10.34 -4.52
CA MET A 233 -6.60 -11.02 -5.58
C MET A 233 -5.47 -11.88 -5.05
N LEU A 234 -4.80 -11.46 -3.98
CA LEU A 234 -3.70 -12.20 -3.34
C LEU A 234 -4.17 -13.28 -2.36
N LYS A 235 -5.45 -13.26 -1.95
CA LYS A 235 -6.00 -14.20 -0.96
C LYS A 235 -5.94 -15.64 -1.47
N GLY A 236 -5.45 -16.57 -0.63
CA GLY A 236 -5.36 -17.98 -0.97
C GLY A 236 -4.24 -18.36 -1.96
N ARG A 237 -3.37 -17.42 -2.35
CA ARG A 237 -2.24 -17.66 -3.27
C ARG A 237 -0.91 -17.61 -2.51
N TYR A 238 -0.65 -18.61 -1.67
CA TYR A 238 0.52 -18.64 -0.79
C TYR A 238 1.84 -18.61 -1.57
N LYS A 239 2.00 -19.48 -2.59
CA LYS A 239 3.21 -19.51 -3.44
C LYS A 239 3.48 -18.14 -4.10
N LEU A 240 2.42 -17.43 -4.52
CA LEU A 240 2.55 -16.09 -5.06
C LEU A 240 3.10 -15.10 -4.03
N LYS A 241 2.61 -15.15 -2.79
CA LYS A 241 3.12 -14.30 -1.71
C LYS A 241 4.59 -14.57 -1.41
N ASP A 242 4.98 -15.84 -1.45
CA ASP A 242 6.39 -16.22 -1.28
C ASP A 242 7.26 -15.70 -2.43
N VAL A 243 6.80 -15.79 -3.67
CA VAL A 243 7.51 -15.20 -4.82
C VAL A 243 7.70 -13.69 -4.64
N ILE A 244 6.65 -12.95 -4.22
CA ILE A 244 6.78 -11.51 -3.93
C ILE A 244 7.85 -11.26 -2.88
N ARG A 245 7.86 -12.05 -1.79
CA ARG A 245 8.86 -11.92 -0.73
C ARG A 245 10.28 -12.19 -1.23
N PHE A 246 10.48 -13.23 -2.04
CA PHE A 246 11.77 -13.53 -2.63
C PHE A 246 12.25 -12.42 -3.56
N MET A 247 11.42 -11.94 -4.46
CA MET A 247 11.78 -10.83 -5.35
C MET A 247 12.10 -9.55 -4.57
N LYS A 248 11.36 -9.24 -3.50
CA LYS A 248 11.67 -8.13 -2.60
C LYS A 248 13.01 -8.33 -1.89
N LYS A 249 13.26 -9.54 -1.35
CA LYS A 249 14.52 -9.85 -0.68
C LYS A 249 15.71 -9.82 -1.64
N PHE A 250 15.53 -10.30 -2.86
CA PHE A 250 16.52 -10.17 -3.93
C PHE A 250 16.86 -8.69 -4.16
N ARG A 251 15.84 -7.83 -4.38
CA ARG A 251 16.05 -6.40 -4.51
C ARG A 251 16.83 -5.82 -3.33
N ASP A 252 16.42 -6.15 -2.10
CA ASP A 252 17.02 -5.62 -0.88
C ASP A 252 18.48 -6.11 -0.67
N SER A 253 18.90 -7.17 -1.37
CA SER A 253 20.27 -7.68 -1.36
C SER A 253 21.21 -7.01 -2.37
N LYS A 254 20.66 -6.09 -3.21
CA LYS A 254 21.39 -5.42 -4.29
C LYS A 254 21.34 -3.92 -4.09
N GLN A 255 22.50 -3.25 -4.07
CA GLN A 255 22.58 -1.80 -3.86
C GLN A 255 22.09 -1.00 -5.08
N ASN A 256 22.41 -1.48 -6.29
CA ASN A 256 22.16 -0.77 -7.55
C ASN A 256 20.73 -0.88 -8.09
N ILE A 257 19.86 -1.68 -7.48
CA ILE A 257 18.45 -1.80 -7.89
C ILE A 257 17.46 -1.35 -6.82
N SER A 258 17.88 -0.51 -5.88
CA SER A 258 17.04 0.04 -4.80
C SER A 258 15.82 0.83 -5.33
N THR A 259 15.90 1.35 -6.56
CA THR A 259 14.80 2.05 -7.25
C THR A 259 13.67 1.12 -7.72
N LEU A 260 13.87 -0.21 -7.71
CA LEU A 260 12.82 -1.20 -7.94
C LEU A 260 11.84 -1.24 -6.75
N LYS A 261 10.79 -0.43 -6.81
CA LYS A 261 9.83 -0.28 -5.71
C LYS A 261 9.05 -1.59 -5.46
N SER A 262 8.72 -1.87 -4.20
CA SER A 262 7.89 -3.05 -3.83
C SER A 262 6.57 -3.09 -4.57
N TYR A 263 6.00 -1.93 -4.87
CA TYR A 263 4.74 -1.84 -5.61
C TYR A 263 4.89 -2.25 -7.09
N TYR A 264 6.07 -2.07 -7.70
CA TYR A 264 6.34 -2.57 -9.06
C TYR A 264 6.28 -4.09 -9.10
N ILE A 265 6.92 -4.75 -8.13
CA ILE A 265 6.85 -6.21 -8.00
C ILE A 265 5.40 -6.67 -7.79
N LYS A 266 4.66 -6.01 -6.90
CA LYS A 266 3.24 -6.32 -6.67
C LYS A 266 2.41 -6.15 -7.95
N THR A 267 2.58 -5.04 -8.67
CA THR A 267 1.84 -4.77 -9.93
C THR A 267 2.13 -5.82 -11.01
N LEU A 268 3.40 -6.19 -11.19
CA LEU A 268 3.76 -7.29 -12.10
C LEU A 268 2.95 -8.55 -11.80
N LEU A 269 2.86 -8.93 -10.52
CA LEU A 269 2.16 -10.14 -10.13
C LEU A 269 0.63 -10.00 -10.21
N LEU A 270 0.07 -8.80 -10.06
CA LEU A 270 -1.36 -8.58 -10.34
C LEU A 270 -1.68 -8.87 -11.81
N TRP A 271 -0.85 -8.42 -12.74
CA TRP A 271 -0.98 -8.76 -14.17
C TRP A 271 -0.85 -10.26 -14.41
N GLN A 272 0.04 -10.95 -13.71
CA GLN A 272 0.20 -12.39 -13.85
C GLN A 272 -0.97 -13.18 -13.24
N ILE A 273 -1.65 -12.63 -12.20
CA ILE A 273 -2.90 -13.20 -11.68
C ILE A 273 -4.02 -13.13 -12.72
N ASP A 274 -4.08 -12.04 -13.46
CA ASP A 274 -5.08 -11.85 -14.53
C ASP A 274 -4.81 -12.75 -15.75
N ALA A 275 -3.56 -12.82 -16.17
CA ALA A 275 -3.14 -13.53 -17.39
C ALA A 275 -3.07 -15.05 -17.22
N ARG A 276 -2.82 -15.56 -16.01
CA ARG A 276 -2.58 -16.99 -15.81
C ARG A 276 -3.76 -17.72 -15.19
N PRO A 277 -4.01 -18.99 -15.54
CA PRO A 277 -5.12 -19.76 -14.97
C PRO A 277 -4.91 -20.02 -13.47
N LYS A 278 -6.02 -20.17 -12.72
CA LYS A 278 -5.98 -20.34 -11.26
C LYS A 278 -5.13 -21.54 -10.80
N ASN A 279 -5.09 -22.62 -11.56
CA ASN A 279 -4.31 -23.82 -11.25
C ASN A 279 -2.80 -23.60 -11.37
N TYR A 280 -2.33 -22.68 -12.21
CA TYR A 280 -0.91 -22.33 -12.34
C TYR A 280 -0.23 -22.13 -10.98
N TRP A 281 -0.84 -21.33 -10.10
CA TRP A 281 -0.32 -21.02 -8.77
C TRP A 281 -0.35 -22.19 -7.78
N LYS A 282 -1.14 -23.23 -8.06
CA LYS A 282 -1.25 -24.43 -7.23
C LYS A 282 -0.29 -25.53 -7.68
N THR A 283 -0.24 -25.78 -8.98
CA THR A 283 0.45 -26.94 -9.57
C THR A 283 1.94 -26.72 -9.79
N LYS A 284 2.34 -25.54 -10.30
CA LYS A 284 3.76 -25.26 -10.56
C LYS A 284 4.60 -25.22 -9.29
N GLN A 285 5.86 -25.63 -9.42
CA GLN A 285 6.84 -25.53 -8.33
C GLN A 285 7.21 -24.06 -8.07
N LEU A 286 7.59 -23.75 -6.80
CA LEU A 286 7.86 -22.37 -6.39
C LEU A 286 9.04 -21.74 -7.16
N ASN A 287 10.11 -22.53 -7.41
CA ASN A 287 11.26 -22.08 -8.18
C ASN A 287 10.91 -21.76 -9.63
N GLU A 288 10.05 -22.55 -10.27
CA GLU A 288 9.57 -22.31 -11.65
C GLU A 288 8.75 -21.00 -11.70
N ILE A 289 7.83 -20.81 -10.72
CA ILE A 289 7.05 -19.57 -10.63
C ILE A 289 7.99 -18.38 -10.45
N LEU A 290 9.02 -18.51 -9.59
CA LEU A 290 9.97 -17.42 -9.34
C LEU A 290 10.77 -17.07 -10.61
N ILE A 291 11.26 -18.06 -11.35
CA ILE A 291 11.95 -17.87 -12.63
C ILE A 291 11.01 -17.18 -13.64
N ASP A 292 9.77 -17.67 -13.77
CA ASP A 292 8.78 -17.07 -14.67
C ASP A 292 8.54 -15.59 -14.33
N MET A 293 8.43 -15.24 -13.02
CA MET A 293 8.20 -13.86 -12.59
C MET A 293 9.42 -12.96 -12.81
N PHE A 294 10.63 -13.47 -12.66
CA PHE A 294 11.83 -12.73 -13.02
C PHE A 294 11.93 -12.50 -14.54
N ARG A 295 11.58 -13.49 -15.36
CA ARG A 295 11.50 -13.33 -16.82
C ARG A 295 10.45 -12.30 -17.25
N GLU A 296 9.29 -12.28 -16.58
CA GLU A 296 8.28 -11.25 -16.85
C GLU A 296 8.77 -9.83 -16.45
N LEU A 297 9.53 -9.72 -15.37
CA LEU A 297 10.13 -8.44 -14.98
C LEU A 297 11.24 -8.03 -15.97
N GLU A 298 12.07 -8.97 -16.41
CA GLU A 298 13.06 -8.77 -17.46
C GLU A 298 12.41 -8.26 -18.75
N ASN A 299 11.32 -8.88 -19.20
CA ASN A 299 10.55 -8.46 -20.36
C ASN A 299 9.97 -7.03 -20.21
N CYS A 300 9.55 -6.64 -19.01
CA CYS A 300 9.07 -5.28 -18.76
C CYS A 300 10.20 -4.25 -18.78
N LEU A 301 11.45 -4.65 -18.49
CA LEU A 301 12.61 -3.75 -18.44
C LEU A 301 13.31 -3.66 -19.80
N ALA A 302 13.29 -4.74 -20.58
CA ALA A 302 14.00 -4.83 -21.84
C ALA A 302 13.43 -3.85 -22.88
N PRO A 303 14.28 -3.11 -23.62
CA PRO A 303 13.82 -2.17 -24.67
C PRO A 303 13.01 -2.83 -25.78
N ASN A 304 13.33 -4.12 -26.10
CA ASN A 304 12.67 -4.91 -27.14
C ASN A 304 11.55 -5.83 -26.61
N GLY A 305 11.26 -5.77 -25.29
CA GLY A 305 10.21 -6.56 -24.65
C GLY A 305 8.86 -5.85 -24.69
N LYS A 306 8.26 -5.60 -23.51
CA LYS A 306 7.04 -4.78 -23.37
C LYS A 306 7.35 -3.28 -23.48
N ASN A 307 8.19 -2.87 -24.43
CA ASN A 307 8.63 -1.49 -24.69
C ASN A 307 9.26 -0.78 -23.46
N GLY A 308 9.85 -1.54 -22.53
CA GLY A 308 10.41 -1.01 -21.30
C GLY A 308 9.35 -0.46 -20.35
N GLU A 309 8.16 -1.03 -20.30
CA GLU A 309 7.02 -0.54 -19.55
C GLU A 309 6.52 -1.56 -18.51
N LEU A 310 6.13 -1.02 -17.34
CA LEU A 310 5.28 -1.71 -16.38
C LEU A 310 4.04 -0.86 -16.15
N LEU A 311 2.94 -1.23 -16.79
CA LEU A 311 1.70 -0.48 -16.68
C LEU A 311 1.03 -0.71 -15.32
N TYR A 312 0.47 0.35 -14.75
CA TYR A 312 -0.32 0.27 -13.53
C TYR A 312 -1.55 -0.62 -13.77
N PHE A 313 -1.77 -1.59 -12.91
CA PHE A 313 -2.81 -2.60 -13.11
C PHE A 313 -4.22 -2.01 -13.26
N TRP A 314 -4.54 -0.95 -12.51
CA TRP A 314 -5.86 -0.34 -12.48
C TRP A 314 -6.07 0.79 -13.50
N ASP A 315 -5.00 1.26 -14.13
CA ASP A 315 -5.04 2.25 -15.21
C ASP A 315 -3.80 2.10 -16.10
N SER A 316 -3.96 1.40 -17.21
CA SER A 316 -2.88 1.07 -18.15
C SER A 316 -2.25 2.29 -18.85
N LYS A 317 -2.81 3.49 -18.69
CA LYS A 317 -2.18 4.73 -19.17
C LYS A 317 -1.00 5.17 -18.29
N LEU A 318 -0.87 4.65 -17.06
CA LEU A 318 0.22 4.96 -16.17
C LEU A 318 1.33 3.91 -16.29
N ASN A 319 2.46 4.29 -16.89
CA ASN A 319 3.67 3.50 -16.86
C ASN A 319 4.42 3.75 -15.55
N LEU A 320 4.53 2.73 -14.69
CA LEU A 320 5.22 2.83 -13.40
C LEU A 320 6.75 2.99 -13.54
N PHE A 321 7.30 2.67 -14.73
CA PHE A 321 8.72 2.82 -15.04
C PHE A 321 9.06 4.16 -15.69
N SER A 322 8.10 5.07 -15.86
CA SER A 322 8.31 6.38 -16.49
C SER A 322 9.39 7.23 -15.80
N ASP A 323 9.49 7.10 -14.47
CA ASP A 323 10.48 7.84 -13.65
C ASP A 323 11.88 7.18 -13.63
N LEU A 324 12.06 5.98 -14.20
CA LEU A 324 13.33 5.29 -14.22
C LEU A 324 14.24 5.80 -15.35
N THR A 325 15.47 6.14 -15.01
CA THR A 325 16.51 6.44 -16.02
C THR A 325 16.92 5.18 -16.79
N ILE A 326 17.48 5.35 -17.97
CA ILE A 326 18.03 4.24 -18.79
C ILE A 326 19.07 3.46 -17.98
N HIS A 327 19.93 4.15 -17.23
CA HIS A 327 20.94 3.51 -16.37
C HIS A 327 20.31 2.63 -15.29
N GLN A 328 19.32 3.14 -14.57
CA GLN A 328 18.60 2.37 -13.56
C GLN A 328 17.90 1.13 -14.14
N ARG A 329 17.33 1.25 -15.34
CA ARG A 329 16.72 0.09 -16.06
C ARG A 329 17.75 -0.95 -16.43
N ASN A 330 18.91 -0.53 -16.96
CA ASN A 330 20.00 -1.43 -17.33
C ASN A 330 20.59 -2.15 -16.12
N ASP A 331 20.76 -1.45 -14.99
CA ASP A 331 21.19 -2.06 -13.72
C ASP A 331 20.23 -3.14 -13.25
N MET A 332 18.92 -2.84 -13.28
CA MET A 332 17.89 -3.81 -12.94
C MET A 332 17.92 -5.01 -13.89
N LEU A 333 18.00 -4.77 -15.20
CA LEU A 333 18.03 -5.80 -16.24
C LEU A 333 19.22 -6.74 -16.02
N ASN A 334 20.44 -6.19 -15.87
CA ASN A 334 21.64 -6.98 -15.64
C ASN A 334 21.56 -7.84 -14.37
N CYS A 335 21.04 -7.26 -13.26
CA CYS A 335 20.87 -8.00 -12.02
C CYS A 335 19.86 -9.14 -12.16
N ILE A 336 18.75 -8.89 -12.87
CA ILE A 336 17.67 -9.86 -13.04
C ILE A 336 18.10 -10.99 -13.97
N SER A 337 18.72 -10.70 -15.13
CA SER A 337 19.25 -11.69 -16.07
C SER A 337 20.29 -12.60 -15.39
N ALA A 338 21.18 -12.02 -14.59
CA ALA A 338 22.15 -12.81 -13.81
C ALA A 338 21.47 -13.73 -12.78
N GLU A 339 20.37 -13.28 -12.17
CA GLU A 339 19.64 -14.11 -11.18
C GLU A 339 18.85 -15.22 -11.88
N ILE A 340 18.23 -14.96 -13.02
CA ILE A 340 17.58 -15.97 -13.86
C ILE A 340 18.58 -17.06 -14.24
N ALA A 341 19.78 -16.70 -14.70
CA ALA A 341 20.83 -17.65 -15.06
C ALA A 341 21.22 -18.55 -13.88
N LYS A 342 21.40 -17.96 -12.67
CA LYS A 342 21.70 -18.70 -11.43
C LYS A 342 20.57 -19.65 -11.03
N LEU A 343 19.33 -19.18 -11.04
CA LEU A 343 18.17 -20.00 -10.68
C LEU A 343 17.96 -21.15 -11.67
N THR A 344 18.20 -20.90 -12.97
CA THR A 344 18.07 -21.92 -14.02
C THR A 344 19.19 -22.96 -13.91
N ALA A 345 20.44 -22.54 -13.72
CA ALA A 345 21.57 -23.44 -13.50
C ALA A 345 21.40 -24.24 -12.19
N GLY A 346 20.93 -23.59 -11.11
CA GLY A 346 20.64 -24.23 -9.84
C GLY A 346 19.47 -25.22 -9.92
N ALA A 347 18.47 -24.99 -10.76
CA ALA A 347 17.38 -25.94 -11.01
C ALA A 347 17.90 -27.23 -11.68
N ASN A 348 18.95 -27.12 -12.47
CA ASN A 348 19.60 -28.27 -13.13
C ASN A 348 20.60 -29.01 -12.21
N ASN A 349 21.20 -28.29 -11.22
CA ASN A 349 22.25 -28.79 -10.33
C ASN A 349 21.84 -28.83 -8.84
N LEU A 350 20.54 -28.71 -8.52
CA LEU A 350 20.08 -28.75 -7.12
C LEU A 350 20.36 -30.14 -6.53
N THR A 351 21.44 -30.23 -5.71
CA THR A 351 21.66 -31.38 -4.82
C THR A 351 20.45 -31.56 -3.90
N ASP A 352 20.11 -32.80 -3.59
CA ASP A 352 18.94 -33.12 -2.73
C ASP A 352 18.92 -32.38 -1.40
N ALA A 353 20.07 -31.94 -0.91
CA ALA A 353 20.20 -31.10 0.30
C ALA A 353 19.55 -29.73 0.17
N ILE A 354 19.65 -29.07 -0.98
CA ILE A 354 19.01 -27.75 -1.21
C ILE A 354 17.50 -27.91 -1.45
N ARG A 355 17.09 -29.00 -2.13
CA ARG A 355 15.67 -29.36 -2.26
C ARG A 355 15.05 -29.63 -0.90
N GLN A 356 15.76 -30.34 -0.03
CA GLN A 356 15.32 -30.70 1.32
C GLN A 356 15.20 -29.45 2.22
N ASP A 357 16.15 -28.51 2.14
CA ASP A 357 16.12 -27.24 2.89
C ASP A 357 14.95 -26.34 2.46
N ILE A 358 14.62 -26.29 1.17
CA ILE A 358 13.45 -25.54 0.65
C ILE A 358 12.16 -26.23 1.09
N THR A 359 12.09 -27.55 0.99
CA THR A 359 10.92 -28.35 1.38
C THR A 359 10.67 -28.23 2.88
N ASN A 360 11.70 -28.40 3.71
CA ASN A 360 11.61 -28.29 5.16
C ASN A 360 11.25 -26.86 5.60
N SER A 361 11.76 -25.84 4.92
CA SER A 361 11.39 -24.44 5.17
C SER A 361 9.93 -24.14 4.83
N LEU A 362 9.38 -24.81 3.81
CA LEU A 362 7.98 -24.67 3.39
C LEU A 362 7.04 -25.48 4.30
N THR A 363 7.42 -26.68 4.71
CA THR A 363 6.64 -27.54 5.62
C THR A 363 6.51 -26.88 7.00
N ASN A 364 7.61 -26.41 7.58
CA ASN A 364 7.60 -25.68 8.86
C ASN A 364 6.78 -24.36 8.84
N ARG A 365 6.52 -23.81 7.65
CA ARG A 365 5.63 -22.63 7.49
C ARG A 365 4.17 -23.02 7.35
N LEU A 366 3.88 -24.15 6.74
CA LEU A 366 2.54 -24.68 6.65
C LEU A 366 2.01 -25.09 8.04
N GLU A 367 2.85 -25.77 8.83
CA GLU A 367 2.52 -26.16 10.20
C GLU A 367 2.25 -24.93 11.09
N ARG A 368 3.09 -23.89 11.03
CA ARG A 368 2.86 -22.63 11.77
C ARG A 368 1.65 -21.82 11.29
N SER A 369 1.25 -21.95 10.01
CA SER A 369 0.04 -21.29 9.50
C SER A 369 -1.24 -22.01 9.88
N VAL A 370 -1.14 -23.29 10.28
CA VAL A 370 -2.24 -24.06 10.87
C VAL A 370 -2.38 -23.71 12.35
N GLU A 371 -1.27 -23.64 13.10
CA GLU A 371 -1.24 -23.19 14.50
C GLU A 371 -1.78 -21.76 14.68
N ASP A 372 -1.45 -20.81 13.76
CA ASP A 372 -2.00 -19.44 13.76
C ASP A 372 -3.51 -19.40 13.43
N LYS A 373 -4.10 -20.48 12.95
CA LYS A 373 -5.55 -20.57 12.70
C LYS A 373 -6.32 -21.17 13.87
N GLU A 374 -5.72 -22.13 14.56
CA GLU A 374 -6.30 -22.74 15.76
C GLU A 374 -6.25 -21.80 16.98
N GLU A 375 -5.31 -20.82 17.02
CA GLU A 375 -5.30 -19.75 18.04
C GLU A 375 -6.24 -18.55 17.71
N SER A 376 -6.93 -18.56 16.57
CA SER A 376 -7.81 -17.45 16.13
C SER A 376 -9.30 -17.85 16.03
N GLU A 377 -9.65 -19.09 16.37
CA GLU A 377 -11.00 -19.55 16.69
C GLU A 377 -11.21 -19.59 18.20
#